data_f744b261233fd977428189560cce6d87
#
_entry.id   f744b261233fd977428189560cce6d87
#
_cell.length_a   1.000
_cell.length_b   1.000
_cell.length_c   1.000
_cell.angle_alpha   90.00
_cell.angle_beta   90.00
_cell.angle_gamma   90.00
#
_symmetry.space_group_name_H-M   'P 1'
#
loop_
_entity.id
_entity.type
_entity.pdbx_description
1 polymer ?
#
loop_
_entity_poly.entity_id
_entity_poly.type
_entity_poly.pdbx_seq_one_letter_code
_entity_poly.pdbx_strand_id
1 'polypeptide(L)'
;HPNSARLNAYLSQVIADAEAQIVDVSRKNETVSAKKLKEAIKGKESSLFFDYAFKRLEKINGSISILTQRKYQAHLEKFKKYVGEKEFYFEDLTTVLLNDYITYCYSTLKNKNNTVQTNIRSLMKFYNDAIAEDMVPLNLYPFNKIKTKKDSAKIKFLQKEEIELLKNAELEEGSLMAKFRDMFVFCIYAGGLRMGDVISLQWKHINFEDSKLSKVIRKTGNL
;
A
#
# COMPACT_ATOMS: atom_id res chain seq x y z
N HIS A 1 -31.25 42.65 10.64
CA HIS A 1 -30.17 42.58 9.65
C HIS A 1 -30.78 42.18 8.29
N PRO A 2 -30.50 42.90 7.19
CA PRO A 2 -31.18 42.64 5.87
C PRO A 2 -31.04 41.20 5.34
N ASN A 3 -30.08 40.44 5.85
CA ASN A 3 -29.83 39.04 5.41
C ASN A 3 -30.47 37.96 6.29
N SER A 4 -31.15 38.31 7.41
CA SER A 4 -31.69 37.32 8.34
C SER A 4 -32.83 36.49 7.71
N ALA A 5 -33.71 37.09 6.92
CA ALA A 5 -34.80 36.39 6.24
C ALA A 5 -34.28 35.41 5.18
N ARG A 6 -33.26 35.80 4.42
CA ARG A 6 -32.60 34.94 3.42
C ARG A 6 -31.88 33.77 4.07
N LEU A 7 -31.17 34.01 5.18
CA LEU A 7 -30.49 32.98 5.92
C LEU A 7 -31.46 31.98 6.56
N ASN A 8 -32.57 32.48 7.13
CA ASN A 8 -33.61 31.62 7.69
C ASN A 8 -34.32 30.80 6.61
N ALA A 9 -34.62 31.36 5.45
CA ALA A 9 -35.17 30.61 4.32
C ALA A 9 -34.22 29.52 3.85
N TYR A 10 -32.93 29.82 3.72
CA TYR A 10 -31.91 28.82 3.37
C TYR A 10 -31.80 27.70 4.41
N LEU A 11 -31.77 28.06 5.71
CA LEU A 11 -31.72 27.05 6.79
C LEU A 11 -32.98 26.18 6.81
N SER A 12 -34.17 26.74 6.58
CA SER A 12 -35.42 26.00 6.48
C SER A 12 -35.40 25.01 5.30
N GLN A 13 -34.86 25.44 4.15
CA GLN A 13 -34.70 24.54 2.99
C GLN A 13 -33.74 23.39 3.29
N VAL A 14 -32.58 23.66 3.90
CA VAL A 14 -31.60 22.64 4.27
C VAL A 14 -32.19 21.62 5.27
N ILE A 15 -33.02 22.09 6.21
CA ILE A 15 -33.71 21.21 7.17
C ILE A 15 -34.73 20.34 6.44
N ALA A 16 -35.55 20.88 5.55
CA ALA A 16 -36.55 20.16 4.79
C ALA A 16 -35.90 19.08 3.88
N ASP A 17 -34.80 19.41 3.22
CA ASP A 17 -34.03 18.47 2.38
C ASP A 17 -33.45 17.34 3.22
N ALA A 18 -32.97 17.63 4.43
CA ALA A 18 -32.47 16.63 5.37
C ALA A 18 -33.58 15.70 5.87
N GLU A 19 -34.73 16.24 6.20
CA GLU A 19 -35.92 15.47 6.63
C GLU A 19 -36.43 14.54 5.51
N ALA A 20 -36.46 15.03 4.25
CA ALA A 20 -36.83 14.22 3.09
C ALA A 20 -35.88 13.03 2.90
N GLN A 21 -34.56 13.23 3.08
CA GLN A 21 -33.58 12.17 2.98
C GLN A 21 -33.70 11.15 4.13
N ILE A 22 -34.02 11.59 5.37
CA ILE A 22 -34.31 10.69 6.49
C ILE A 22 -35.48 9.77 6.16
N VAL A 23 -36.55 10.32 5.61
CA VAL A 23 -37.76 9.55 5.23
C VAL A 23 -37.45 8.53 4.14
N ASP A 24 -36.65 8.92 3.13
CA ASP A 24 -36.27 8.02 2.04
C ASP A 24 -35.39 6.84 2.52
N VAL A 25 -34.44 7.11 3.40
CA VAL A 25 -33.58 6.08 3.98
C VAL A 25 -34.35 5.18 4.96
N SER A 26 -35.26 5.75 5.74
CA SER A 26 -36.15 4.98 6.63
C SER A 26 -37.07 4.03 5.84
N ARG A 27 -37.53 4.43 4.67
CA ARG A 27 -38.34 3.58 3.76
C ARG A 27 -37.56 2.40 3.20
N LYS A 28 -36.23 2.51 3.08
CA LYS A 28 -35.34 1.45 2.58
C LYS A 28 -34.86 0.49 3.67
N ASN A 29 -35.38 0.58 4.90
CA ASN A 29 -34.94 -0.21 6.06
C ASN A 29 -33.44 -0.19 6.35
N GLU A 30 -32.74 0.89 5.94
CA GLU A 30 -31.33 1.08 6.26
C GLU A 30 -31.19 1.86 7.58
N THR A 31 -30.30 1.38 8.47
CA THR A 31 -29.93 2.10 9.69
C THR A 31 -29.16 3.37 9.32
N VAL A 32 -29.79 4.52 9.47
CA VAL A 32 -29.15 5.82 9.23
C VAL A 32 -28.22 6.15 10.38
N SER A 33 -26.91 6.14 10.15
CA SER A 33 -26.00 6.74 11.13
C SER A 33 -26.16 8.27 11.05
N ALA A 34 -26.07 8.94 12.22
CA ALA A 34 -26.05 10.41 12.30
C ALA A 34 -24.99 11.05 11.39
N LYS A 35 -24.02 10.26 10.96
CA LYS A 35 -22.93 10.57 10.06
C LYS A 35 -23.40 10.66 8.60
N LYS A 36 -24.16 9.68 8.08
CA LYS A 36 -24.78 9.73 6.75
C LYS A 36 -25.67 10.97 6.58
N LEU A 37 -26.39 11.32 7.63
CA LEU A 37 -27.28 12.49 7.63
C LEU A 37 -26.51 13.82 7.55
N LYS A 38 -25.43 13.94 8.32
CA LYS A 38 -24.55 15.13 8.32
C LYS A 38 -23.86 15.33 6.97
N GLU A 39 -23.58 14.27 6.25
CA GLU A 39 -22.91 14.27 4.95
C GLU A 39 -23.88 14.63 3.82
N ALA A 40 -25.09 14.10 3.85
CA ALA A 40 -26.16 14.48 2.94
C ALA A 40 -26.49 15.99 3.04
N ILE A 41 -26.52 16.54 4.27
CA ILE A 41 -26.72 17.98 4.50
C ILE A 41 -25.53 18.82 3.96
N LYS A 42 -24.32 18.30 3.96
CA LYS A 42 -23.12 18.99 3.46
C LYS A 42 -22.90 18.88 1.95
N GLY A 43 -23.73 18.10 1.22
CA GLY A 43 -23.60 17.94 -0.22
C GLY A 43 -22.32 17.24 -0.69
N LYS A 44 -21.58 16.57 0.24
CA LYS A 44 -20.42 15.75 -0.08
C LYS A 44 -20.75 14.31 0.25
N GLU A 45 -20.77 13.44 -0.75
CA GLU A 45 -20.75 12.00 -0.52
C GLU A 45 -19.47 11.64 0.22
N SER A 46 -19.61 11.12 1.43
CA SER A 46 -18.51 10.54 2.18
C SER A 46 -18.01 9.31 1.45
N SER A 47 -16.80 9.38 0.97
CA SER A 47 -16.22 8.27 0.22
C SER A 47 -15.78 7.16 1.14
N LEU A 48 -16.18 5.93 0.83
CA LEU A 48 -15.71 4.72 1.51
C LEU A 48 -14.22 4.52 1.22
N PHE A 49 -13.42 4.41 2.27
CA PHE A 49 -11.97 4.27 2.14
C PHE A 49 -11.55 3.06 1.31
N PHE A 50 -12.14 1.88 1.58
CA PHE A 50 -11.76 0.65 0.86
C PHE A 50 -12.19 0.66 -0.59
N ASP A 51 -13.39 1.15 -0.90
CA ASP A 51 -13.88 1.25 -2.27
C ASP A 51 -12.98 2.16 -3.10
N TYR A 52 -12.62 3.31 -2.54
CA TYR A 52 -11.64 4.20 -3.16
C TYR A 52 -10.28 3.51 -3.32
N ALA A 53 -9.74 2.92 -2.25
CA ALA A 53 -8.39 2.37 -2.25
C ALA A 53 -8.23 1.22 -3.24
N PHE A 54 -9.19 0.29 -3.32
CA PHE A 54 -9.17 -0.80 -4.29
C PHE A 54 -9.35 -0.29 -5.72
N LYS A 55 -10.29 0.61 -5.96
CA LYS A 55 -10.48 1.24 -7.28
C LYS A 55 -9.23 2.02 -7.72
N ARG A 56 -8.59 2.72 -6.79
CA ARG A 56 -7.32 3.41 -7.06
C ARG A 56 -6.19 2.44 -7.39
N LEU A 57 -6.12 1.32 -6.66
CA LEU A 57 -5.13 0.26 -6.92
C LEU A 57 -5.29 -0.34 -8.33
N GLU A 58 -6.52 -0.54 -8.78
CA GLU A 58 -6.82 -0.96 -10.15
C GLU A 58 -6.36 0.07 -11.19
N LYS A 59 -6.65 1.36 -10.97
CA LYS A 59 -6.23 2.44 -11.87
C LYS A 59 -4.73 2.53 -12.07
N ILE A 60 -3.95 2.30 -11.00
CA ILE A 60 -2.48 2.34 -11.06
C ILE A 60 -1.86 1.00 -11.50
N ASN A 61 -2.69 -0.01 -11.80
CA ASN A 61 -2.24 -1.27 -12.36
C ASN A 61 -1.56 -0.99 -13.72
N GLY A 62 -0.38 -1.56 -13.93
CA GLY A 62 0.44 -1.30 -15.11
C GLY A 62 1.46 -0.16 -14.94
N SER A 63 1.23 0.81 -14.05
CA SER A 63 2.21 1.84 -13.69
C SER A 63 3.14 1.40 -12.55
N ILE A 64 2.78 0.34 -11.83
CA ILE A 64 3.56 -0.24 -10.74
C ILE A 64 3.88 -1.71 -11.02
N SER A 65 4.94 -2.23 -10.38
CA SER A 65 5.26 -3.65 -10.52
C SER A 65 4.17 -4.55 -9.92
N ILE A 66 3.97 -5.74 -10.49
CA ILE A 66 3.04 -6.77 -10.00
C ILE A 66 3.28 -7.07 -8.50
N LEU A 67 4.55 -7.12 -8.07
CA LEU A 67 4.88 -7.34 -6.66
C LEU A 67 4.42 -6.18 -5.77
N THR A 68 4.52 -4.94 -6.25
CA THR A 68 4.04 -3.76 -5.53
C THR A 68 2.51 -3.76 -5.45
N GLN A 69 1.83 -4.13 -6.54
CA GLN A 69 0.38 -4.27 -6.56
C GLN A 69 -0.11 -5.31 -5.55
N ARG A 70 0.45 -6.53 -5.59
CA ARG A 70 0.13 -7.61 -4.64
C ARG A 70 0.38 -7.18 -3.19
N LYS A 71 1.47 -6.47 -2.94
CA LYS A 71 1.79 -5.93 -1.62
C LYS A 71 0.70 -4.95 -1.13
N TYR A 72 0.30 -3.99 -1.96
CA TYR A 72 -0.75 -3.03 -1.59
C TYR A 72 -2.08 -3.72 -1.34
N GLN A 73 -2.48 -4.63 -2.22
CA GLN A 73 -3.69 -5.42 -2.04
C GLN A 73 -3.69 -6.17 -0.71
N ALA A 74 -2.62 -6.93 -0.42
CA ALA A 74 -2.51 -7.69 0.82
C ALA A 74 -2.56 -6.81 2.08
N HIS A 75 -2.01 -5.57 2.02
CA HIS A 75 -2.05 -4.64 3.14
C HIS A 75 -3.45 -4.03 3.33
N LEU A 76 -4.16 -3.71 2.25
CA LEU A 76 -5.55 -3.23 2.31
C LEU A 76 -6.49 -4.32 2.85
N GLU A 77 -6.39 -5.55 2.34
CA GLU A 77 -7.18 -6.70 2.81
C GLU A 77 -6.92 -7.00 4.29
N LYS A 78 -5.65 -6.96 4.72
CA LYS A 78 -5.28 -7.13 6.12
C LYS A 78 -5.94 -6.08 7.01
N PHE A 79 -5.92 -4.81 6.59
CA PHE A 79 -6.54 -3.73 7.34
C PHE A 79 -8.06 -3.84 7.32
N LYS A 80 -8.66 -4.19 6.18
CA LYS A 80 -10.10 -4.45 6.05
C LYS A 80 -10.56 -5.56 7.01
N LYS A 81 -9.79 -6.65 7.09
CA LYS A 81 -10.07 -7.73 8.04
C LYS A 81 -9.99 -7.27 9.50
N TYR A 82 -9.09 -6.35 9.84
CA TYR A 82 -8.96 -5.80 11.19
C TYR A 82 -10.16 -4.92 11.58
N VAL A 83 -10.61 -4.03 10.69
CA VAL A 83 -11.74 -3.13 10.99
C VAL A 83 -13.11 -3.80 10.82
N GLY A 84 -13.18 -4.95 10.14
CA GLY A 84 -14.40 -5.70 9.87
C GLY A 84 -15.10 -5.27 8.58
N GLU A 85 -16.24 -5.91 8.28
CA GLU A 85 -16.99 -5.72 7.03
C GLU A 85 -17.96 -4.52 7.06
N LYS A 86 -17.83 -3.61 8.01
CA LYS A 86 -18.66 -2.41 8.10
C LYS A 86 -18.27 -1.39 7.02
N GLU A 87 -19.23 -0.55 6.64
CA GLU A 87 -18.92 0.67 5.89
C GLU A 87 -17.85 1.46 6.64
N PHE A 88 -16.71 1.70 5.99
CA PHE A 88 -15.55 2.34 6.59
C PHE A 88 -15.17 3.58 5.79
N TYR A 89 -15.39 4.73 6.38
CA TYR A 89 -15.16 6.02 5.76
C TYR A 89 -13.76 6.54 6.04
N PHE A 90 -13.31 7.54 5.26
CA PHE A 90 -12.00 8.19 5.49
C PHE A 90 -11.89 8.82 6.87
N GLU A 91 -13.00 9.35 7.41
CA GLU A 91 -13.07 9.95 8.73
C GLU A 91 -12.94 8.93 9.86
N ASP A 92 -13.28 7.66 9.61
CA ASP A 92 -13.12 6.58 10.59
C ASP A 92 -11.66 6.20 10.78
N LEU A 93 -10.80 6.52 9.81
CA LEU A 93 -9.37 6.27 9.86
C LEU A 93 -8.69 7.33 10.74
N THR A 94 -8.84 7.18 12.05
CA THR A 94 -8.30 8.09 13.05
C THR A 94 -6.90 7.69 13.51
N THR A 95 -6.17 8.63 14.12
CA THR A 95 -4.87 8.36 14.75
C THR A 95 -4.97 7.27 15.83
N VAL A 96 -6.07 7.22 16.59
CA VAL A 96 -6.31 6.21 17.63
C VAL A 96 -6.44 4.83 16.97
N LEU A 97 -7.30 4.67 15.97
CA LEU A 97 -7.49 3.42 15.26
C LEU A 97 -6.18 2.91 14.62
N LEU A 98 -5.37 3.81 14.06
CA LEU A 98 -4.06 3.45 13.49
C LEU A 98 -3.09 2.93 14.55
N ASN A 99 -3.06 3.53 15.74
CA ASN A 99 -2.24 3.05 16.85
C ASN A 99 -2.73 1.69 17.38
N ASP A 100 -4.04 1.47 17.45
CA ASP A 100 -4.62 0.18 17.81
C ASP A 100 -4.29 -0.90 16.77
N TYR A 101 -4.36 -0.56 15.49
CA TYR A 101 -3.94 -1.46 14.41
C TYR A 101 -2.45 -1.79 14.47
N ILE A 102 -1.59 -0.82 14.77
CA ILE A 102 -0.15 -1.04 14.98
C ILE A 102 0.06 -2.02 16.14
N THR A 103 -0.65 -1.83 17.26
CA THR A 103 -0.60 -2.72 18.42
C THR A 103 -1.07 -4.13 18.05
N TYR A 104 -2.16 -4.25 17.31
CA TYR A 104 -2.64 -5.54 16.78
C TYR A 104 -1.60 -6.22 15.89
N CYS A 105 -0.95 -5.48 15.00
CA CYS A 105 0.11 -6.00 14.15
C CYS A 105 1.28 -6.59 14.95
N TYR A 106 1.64 -5.97 16.08
CA TYR A 106 2.70 -6.47 16.96
C TYR A 106 2.24 -7.62 17.86
N SER A 107 1.12 -7.44 18.54
CA SER A 107 0.68 -8.37 19.58
C SER A 107 0.07 -9.65 19.01
N THR A 108 -0.81 -9.53 18.03
CA THR A 108 -1.58 -10.64 17.46
C THR A 108 -0.89 -11.24 16.25
N LEU A 109 -0.49 -10.40 15.28
CA LEU A 109 0.13 -10.89 14.06
C LEU A 109 1.64 -11.14 14.17
N LYS A 110 2.26 -10.78 15.31
CA LYS A 110 3.69 -10.94 15.59
C LYS A 110 4.59 -10.37 14.48
N ASN A 111 4.15 -9.28 13.85
CA ASN A 111 4.89 -8.65 12.76
C ASN A 111 6.12 -7.93 13.28
N LYS A 112 7.21 -7.94 12.48
CA LYS A 112 8.43 -7.16 12.74
C LYS A 112 8.22 -5.68 12.42
N ASN A 113 9.04 -4.81 13.01
CA ASN A 113 8.97 -3.35 12.86
C ASN A 113 8.85 -2.89 11.40
N ASN A 114 9.72 -3.38 10.51
CA ASN A 114 9.71 -3.00 9.10
C ASN A 114 8.44 -3.45 8.36
N THR A 115 7.83 -4.57 8.76
CA THR A 115 6.55 -5.05 8.22
C THR A 115 5.42 -4.12 8.64
N VAL A 116 5.34 -3.76 9.92
CA VAL A 116 4.34 -2.81 10.44
C VAL A 116 4.48 -1.46 9.74
N GLN A 117 5.69 -0.93 9.65
CA GLN A 117 5.96 0.33 8.94
C GLN A 117 5.46 0.27 7.48
N THR A 118 5.71 -0.84 6.79
CA THR A 118 5.30 -0.99 5.38
C THR A 118 3.78 -1.08 5.24
N ASN A 119 3.08 -1.74 6.18
CA ASN A 119 1.61 -1.78 6.22
C ASN A 119 1.04 -0.35 6.35
N ILE A 120 1.52 0.41 7.32
CA ILE A 120 1.07 1.81 7.56
C ILE A 120 1.36 2.71 6.35
N ARG A 121 2.54 2.59 5.74
CA ARG A 121 2.89 3.36 4.53
C ARG A 121 1.98 3.04 3.35
N SER A 122 1.48 1.82 3.24
CA SER A 122 0.53 1.46 2.19
C SER A 122 -0.82 2.15 2.40
N LEU A 123 -1.34 2.20 3.63
CA LEU A 123 -2.57 2.93 3.94
C LEU A 123 -2.39 4.43 3.70
N MET A 124 -1.27 4.98 4.18
CA MET A 124 -0.89 6.39 3.99
C MET A 124 -0.87 6.79 2.51
N LYS A 125 -0.36 5.91 1.64
CA LYS A 125 -0.32 6.18 0.20
C LYS A 125 -1.72 6.43 -0.36
N PHE A 126 -2.69 5.55 -0.10
CA PHE A 126 -4.04 5.69 -0.63
C PHE A 126 -4.78 6.88 -0.02
N TYR A 127 -4.50 7.20 1.25
CA TYR A 127 -5.04 8.39 1.87
C TYR A 127 -4.49 9.68 1.23
N ASN A 128 -3.19 9.72 0.96
CA ASN A 128 -2.56 10.86 0.27
C ASN A 128 -3.07 11.00 -1.17
N ASP A 129 -3.30 9.90 -1.87
CA ASP A 129 -3.89 9.94 -3.21
C ASP A 129 -5.30 10.58 -3.15
N ALA A 130 -6.12 10.22 -2.16
CA ALA A 130 -7.45 10.80 -1.99
C ALA A 130 -7.42 12.30 -1.65
N ILE A 131 -6.43 12.75 -0.88
CA ILE A 131 -6.21 14.18 -0.63
C ILE A 131 -5.79 14.89 -1.92
N ALA A 132 -4.87 14.30 -2.69
CA ALA A 132 -4.41 14.88 -3.95
C ALA A 132 -5.51 14.92 -5.03
N GLU A 133 -6.54 14.09 -4.91
CA GLU A 133 -7.75 14.10 -5.75
C GLU A 133 -8.90 14.95 -5.16
N ASP A 134 -8.62 15.77 -4.13
CA ASP A 134 -9.57 16.64 -3.44
C ASP A 134 -10.80 15.92 -2.85
N MET A 135 -10.72 14.60 -2.69
CA MET A 135 -11.82 13.81 -2.10
C MET A 135 -11.86 13.91 -0.58
N VAL A 136 -10.71 14.12 0.05
CA VAL A 136 -10.57 14.20 1.51
C VAL A 136 -9.81 15.47 1.88
N PRO A 137 -10.33 16.30 2.79
CA PRO A 137 -9.64 17.51 3.22
C PRO A 137 -8.41 17.17 4.09
N LEU A 138 -7.33 17.95 3.93
CA LEU A 138 -6.05 17.74 4.62
C LEU A 138 -6.16 17.77 6.16
N ASN A 139 -7.11 18.52 6.72
CA ASN A 139 -7.33 18.61 8.17
C ASN A 139 -7.78 17.29 8.82
N LEU A 140 -8.23 16.31 8.02
CA LEU A 140 -8.58 14.96 8.49
C LEU A 140 -7.41 13.97 8.44
N TYR A 141 -6.20 14.42 8.05
CA TYR A 141 -5.04 13.56 7.88
C TYR A 141 -4.58 12.91 9.19
N PRO A 142 -4.70 11.57 9.36
CA PRO A 142 -4.50 10.93 10.65
C PRO A 142 -3.05 10.51 10.93
N PHE A 143 -2.16 10.57 9.91
CA PHE A 143 -0.82 9.97 10.00
C PHE A 143 0.24 10.88 10.61
N ASN A 144 -0.03 12.18 10.83
CA ASN A 144 0.95 13.14 11.35
C ASN A 144 1.57 12.72 12.69
N LYS A 145 0.80 12.05 13.54
CA LYS A 145 1.23 11.63 14.89
C LYS A 145 1.60 10.14 14.96
N ILE A 146 1.57 9.43 13.83
CA ILE A 146 1.89 8.00 13.80
C ILE A 146 3.39 7.81 13.78
N LYS A 147 3.89 7.09 14.78
CA LYS A 147 5.30 6.71 14.88
C LYS A 147 5.43 5.19 14.70
N THR A 148 6.20 4.78 13.71
CA THR A 148 6.56 3.37 13.50
C THR A 148 8.05 3.17 13.73
N LYS A 149 8.42 2.05 14.36
CA LYS A 149 9.82 1.66 14.53
C LYS A 149 10.36 1.15 13.20
N LYS A 150 11.65 1.40 12.96
CA LYS A 150 12.37 0.85 11.82
C LYS A 150 13.62 0.14 12.35
N ASP A 151 13.78 -1.11 11.97
CA ASP A 151 15.00 -1.86 12.27
C ASP A 151 16.01 -1.66 11.16
N SER A 152 17.27 -1.44 11.53
CA SER A 152 18.39 -1.51 10.60
C SER A 152 18.57 -2.96 10.15
N ALA A 153 18.72 -3.19 8.87
CA ALA A 153 19.10 -4.50 8.37
C ALA A 153 20.56 -4.79 8.78
N LYS A 154 20.77 -5.90 9.49
CA LYS A 154 22.13 -6.43 9.65
C LYS A 154 22.56 -6.99 8.30
N ILE A 155 23.54 -6.33 7.69
CA ILE A 155 24.10 -6.78 6.42
C ILE A 155 24.87 -8.08 6.71
N LYS A 156 24.47 -9.16 6.05
CA LYS A 156 25.21 -10.42 6.00
C LYS A 156 25.78 -10.56 4.60
N PHE A 157 27.03 -10.90 4.52
CA PHE A 157 27.73 -11.15 3.27
C PHE A 157 28.60 -12.40 3.42
N LEU A 158 28.83 -13.09 2.32
CA LEU A 158 29.74 -14.23 2.29
C LEU A 158 31.18 -13.71 2.20
N GLN A 159 32.07 -14.36 2.94
CA GLN A 159 33.51 -14.15 2.81
C GLN A 159 34.01 -14.84 1.53
N LYS A 160 35.19 -14.47 1.07
CA LYS A 160 35.76 -15.00 -0.17
C LYS A 160 35.90 -16.52 -0.11
N GLU A 161 36.30 -17.05 1.03
CA GLU A 161 36.46 -18.48 1.29
C GLU A 161 35.11 -19.22 1.22
N GLU A 162 34.04 -18.61 1.73
CA GLU A 162 32.68 -19.17 1.68
C GLU A 162 32.12 -19.18 0.25
N ILE A 163 32.48 -18.18 -0.57
CA ILE A 163 32.12 -18.16 -1.99
C ILE A 163 32.83 -19.27 -2.75
N GLU A 164 34.10 -19.53 -2.50
CA GLU A 164 34.85 -20.65 -3.11
C GLU A 164 34.31 -22.01 -2.66
N LEU A 165 33.95 -22.16 -1.37
CA LEU A 165 33.29 -23.39 -0.89
C LEU A 165 31.96 -23.61 -1.61
N LEU A 166 31.14 -22.58 -1.76
CA LEU A 166 29.87 -22.66 -2.46
C LEU A 166 30.05 -23.05 -3.94
N LYS A 167 31.03 -22.43 -4.61
CA LYS A 167 31.35 -22.69 -6.02
C LYS A 167 31.76 -24.13 -6.26
N ASN A 168 32.56 -24.70 -5.34
CA ASN A 168 33.12 -26.05 -5.42
C ASN A 168 32.24 -27.09 -4.71
N ALA A 169 31.04 -26.74 -4.23
CA ALA A 169 30.16 -27.69 -3.58
C ALA A 169 29.75 -28.83 -4.55
N GLU A 170 29.95 -30.06 -4.12
CA GLU A 170 29.52 -31.24 -4.87
C GLU A 170 28.01 -31.35 -4.85
N LEU A 171 27.38 -31.18 -5.99
CA LEU A 171 25.94 -31.26 -6.19
C LEU A 171 25.65 -32.11 -7.42
N GLU A 172 24.56 -32.84 -7.40
CA GLU A 172 24.10 -33.60 -8.54
C GLU A 172 23.95 -32.71 -9.76
N GLU A 173 24.58 -33.08 -10.87
CA GLU A 173 24.57 -32.33 -12.12
C GLU A 173 23.14 -32.19 -12.65
N GLY A 174 22.77 -30.99 -13.08
CA GLY A 174 21.43 -30.68 -13.58
C GLY A 174 20.35 -30.53 -12.50
N SER A 175 20.67 -30.81 -11.22
CA SER A 175 19.75 -30.60 -10.10
C SER A 175 19.36 -29.11 -9.96
N LEU A 176 18.21 -28.85 -9.31
CA LEU A 176 17.80 -27.48 -9.00
C LEU A 176 18.80 -26.76 -8.10
N MET A 177 19.42 -27.48 -7.16
CA MET A 177 20.44 -26.94 -6.27
C MET A 177 21.69 -26.50 -7.02
N ALA A 178 22.18 -27.33 -7.96
CA ALA A 178 23.29 -26.97 -8.84
C ALA A 178 22.97 -25.71 -9.65
N LYS A 179 21.79 -25.64 -10.27
CA LYS A 179 21.33 -24.45 -11.04
C LYS A 179 21.26 -23.20 -10.17
N PHE A 180 20.71 -23.28 -8.95
CA PHE A 180 20.66 -22.14 -8.04
C PHE A 180 22.04 -21.69 -7.56
N ARG A 181 22.95 -22.65 -7.27
CA ARG A 181 24.35 -22.34 -6.96
C ARG A 181 24.99 -21.57 -8.11
N ASP A 182 24.90 -22.07 -9.32
CA ASP A 182 25.54 -21.44 -10.49
C ASP A 182 24.99 -20.05 -10.76
N MET A 183 23.66 -19.89 -10.67
CA MET A 183 23.03 -18.57 -10.79
C MET A 183 23.47 -17.61 -9.68
N PHE A 184 23.61 -18.08 -8.45
CA PHE A 184 24.04 -17.24 -7.33
C PHE A 184 25.52 -16.83 -7.48
N VAL A 185 26.38 -17.76 -7.85
CA VAL A 185 27.80 -17.50 -8.14
C VAL A 185 27.91 -16.50 -9.31
N PHE A 186 27.13 -16.72 -10.37
CA PHE A 186 27.08 -15.77 -11.48
C PHE A 186 26.63 -14.36 -11.02
N CYS A 187 25.62 -14.24 -10.15
CA CYS A 187 25.22 -12.95 -9.59
C CYS A 187 26.39 -12.20 -8.96
N ILE A 188 27.25 -12.90 -8.21
CA ILE A 188 28.41 -12.31 -7.53
C ILE A 188 29.41 -11.80 -8.55
N TYR A 189 29.82 -12.65 -9.48
CA TYR A 189 30.84 -12.29 -10.49
C TYR A 189 30.35 -11.29 -11.54
N ALA A 190 29.05 -11.24 -11.78
CA ALA A 190 28.44 -10.24 -12.67
C ALA A 190 28.14 -8.89 -11.99
N GLY A 191 28.97 -8.48 -10.99
CA GLY A 191 28.84 -7.18 -10.35
C GLY A 191 27.68 -7.06 -9.36
N GLY A 192 27.19 -8.17 -8.80
CA GLY A 192 26.09 -8.17 -7.82
C GLY A 192 24.71 -8.03 -8.46
N LEU A 193 24.51 -8.57 -9.65
CA LEU A 193 23.19 -8.64 -10.29
C LEU A 193 22.17 -9.31 -9.38
N ARG A 194 20.94 -8.79 -9.38
CA ARG A 194 19.85 -9.46 -8.67
C ARG A 194 19.39 -10.70 -9.43
N MET A 195 18.93 -11.73 -8.71
CA MET A 195 18.43 -12.97 -9.31
C MET A 195 17.37 -12.71 -10.41
N GLY A 196 16.45 -11.74 -10.20
CA GLY A 196 15.45 -11.36 -11.21
C GLY A 196 16.05 -10.78 -12.49
N ASP A 197 17.20 -10.12 -12.40
CA ASP A 197 17.91 -9.60 -13.57
C ASP A 197 18.67 -10.70 -14.28
N VAL A 198 19.24 -11.67 -13.55
CA VAL A 198 19.91 -12.87 -14.12
C VAL A 198 18.92 -13.73 -14.90
N ILE A 199 17.76 -14.08 -14.31
CA ILE A 199 16.73 -14.90 -14.98
C ILE A 199 16.24 -14.25 -16.28
N SER A 200 16.30 -12.92 -16.38
CA SER A 200 15.87 -12.18 -17.56
C SER A 200 17.03 -11.79 -18.51
N LEU A 201 18.24 -12.37 -18.34
CA LEU A 201 19.35 -12.20 -19.25
C LEU A 201 19.04 -12.83 -20.60
N GLN A 202 19.55 -12.20 -21.65
CA GLN A 202 19.50 -12.66 -23.03
C GLN A 202 20.89 -12.51 -23.66
N TRP A 203 21.22 -13.29 -24.65
CA TRP A 203 22.51 -13.24 -25.35
C TRP A 203 22.86 -11.83 -25.86
N LYS A 204 21.88 -11.05 -26.28
CA LYS A 204 22.07 -9.65 -26.72
C LYS A 204 22.64 -8.71 -25.63
N HIS A 205 22.59 -9.12 -24.36
CA HIS A 205 23.15 -8.35 -23.25
C HIS A 205 24.64 -8.63 -23.03
N ILE A 206 25.21 -9.61 -23.74
CA ILE A 206 26.59 -10.05 -23.59
C ILE A 206 27.34 -9.73 -24.89
N ASN A 207 28.36 -8.91 -24.77
CA ASN A 207 29.34 -8.69 -25.84
C ASN A 207 30.56 -9.58 -25.53
N PHE A 208 30.76 -10.63 -26.31
CA PHE A 208 31.84 -11.59 -26.11
C PHE A 208 33.19 -11.03 -26.58
N GLU A 209 33.20 -10.12 -27.56
CA GLU A 209 34.45 -9.49 -28.08
C GLU A 209 35.07 -8.61 -26.98
N ASP A 210 34.25 -7.79 -26.33
CA ASP A 210 34.70 -6.87 -25.27
C ASP A 210 34.62 -7.49 -23.85
N SER A 211 34.13 -8.72 -23.75
CA SER A 211 33.84 -9.37 -22.45
C SER A 211 32.97 -8.51 -21.52
N LYS A 212 31.97 -7.84 -22.11
CA LYS A 212 31.07 -6.90 -21.39
C LYS A 212 29.66 -7.44 -21.27
N LEU A 213 29.05 -7.23 -20.09
CA LEU A 213 27.64 -7.45 -19.86
C LEU A 213 26.96 -6.11 -19.65
N SER A 214 25.97 -5.80 -20.50
CA SER A 214 25.20 -4.54 -20.45
C SER A 214 23.72 -4.85 -20.34
N LYS A 215 23.10 -4.50 -19.20
CA LYS A 215 21.68 -4.75 -18.94
C LYS A 215 21.08 -3.67 -18.06
N VAL A 216 19.94 -3.13 -18.51
CA VAL A 216 19.13 -2.23 -17.67
C VAL A 216 18.53 -3.01 -16.51
N ILE A 217 18.81 -2.59 -15.28
CA ILE A 217 18.34 -3.22 -14.05
C ILE A 217 16.86 -2.89 -13.85
N ARG A 218 15.99 -3.90 -13.85
CA ARG A 218 14.51 -3.74 -13.76
C ARG A 218 14.04 -2.91 -12.57
N LYS A 219 14.74 -2.98 -11.44
CA LYS A 219 14.30 -2.31 -10.21
C LYS A 219 14.62 -0.81 -10.17
N THR A 220 15.69 -0.39 -10.83
CA THR A 220 16.22 0.99 -10.73
C THR A 220 16.20 1.74 -12.06
N GLY A 221 16.04 1.05 -13.16
CA GLY A 221 16.15 1.65 -14.51
C GLY A 221 17.58 2.02 -14.92
N ASN A 222 18.60 1.69 -14.11
CA ASN A 222 20.00 1.97 -14.40
C ASN A 222 20.61 0.85 -15.25
N LEU A 223 21.61 1.25 -16.07
CA LEU A 223 22.44 0.32 -16.83
C LEU A 223 23.52 -0.26 -15.93
#